data_1e77b5a6a51a2d1477bf94e79883f293
#
_entry.id   1e77b5a6a51a2d1477bf94e79883f293
#
_cell.length_a   1.000
_cell.length_b   1.000
_cell.length_c   1.000
_cell.angle_alpha   90.00
_cell.angle_beta   90.00
_cell.angle_gamma   90.00
#
_symmetry.space_group_name_H-M   'P 1'
#
loop_
_entity.id
_entity.type
_entity.pdbx_description
1 polymer ?
#
loop_
_entity_poly.entity_id
_entity_poly.type
_entity_poly.pdbx_seq_one_letter_code
_entity_poly.pdbx_strand_id
1 'polypeptide(L)'
;LAGGYSADYLDEIFTCPKCKDTGFIDGKPCECLKAEVVRLLYSRSELKEILERENFDTFEYDLYSDDYIDPDTGISAAENIDAVVDHCHYFINNFDKTFDNLLFYGRAGTGKTFLINCIAKELIEKSYSVIYLSAVQLFDLLADYSFKRSNTTIYRQISFDELLRCDLLIIDDLGTEMSNSFTESSLFDCLNERLIHQKSTIISTNFSLQELQQKYEERIFSRTAGNYTPLKIFGDDIRIKKKFTI
;
A
#
# COMPACT_ATOMS: atom_id res chain seq x y z
N LEU A 1 44.44 -29.21 -12.29
CA LEU A 1 44.17 -29.12 -13.72
C LEU A 1 45.29 -28.30 -14.38
N ALA A 2 45.78 -28.74 -15.56
CA ALA A 2 47.00 -28.25 -16.18
C ALA A 2 47.02 -26.75 -16.59
N GLY A 3 45.97 -25.98 -16.36
CA GLY A 3 45.82 -24.58 -16.69
C GLY A 3 45.63 -23.61 -15.53
N GLY A 4 45.68 -24.07 -14.28
CA GLY A 4 45.51 -23.19 -13.09
C GLY A 4 44.08 -22.73 -12.81
N TYR A 5 43.10 -23.24 -13.54
CA TYR A 5 41.69 -22.94 -13.33
C TYR A 5 41.12 -23.87 -12.26
N SER A 6 40.13 -23.36 -11.45
CA SER A 6 39.39 -24.17 -10.51
C SER A 6 38.51 -25.22 -11.24
N ALA A 7 38.08 -26.29 -10.54
CA ALA A 7 37.28 -27.36 -11.15
C ALA A 7 35.91 -26.88 -11.63
N ASP A 8 35.42 -25.78 -11.06
CA ASP A 8 34.13 -25.11 -11.29
C ASP A 8 34.22 -23.91 -12.28
N TYR A 9 35.37 -23.67 -12.89
CA TYR A 9 35.61 -22.52 -13.80
C TYR A 9 34.65 -22.50 -15.00
N LEU A 10 34.14 -23.65 -15.42
CA LEU A 10 33.20 -23.79 -16.53
C LEU A 10 31.75 -24.02 -16.08
N ASP A 11 31.49 -23.99 -14.77
CA ASP A 11 30.15 -24.14 -14.28
C ASP A 11 29.30 -22.91 -14.67
N GLU A 12 28.07 -23.18 -15.10
CA GLU A 12 27.13 -22.12 -15.43
C GLU A 12 26.76 -21.32 -14.17
N ILE A 13 26.97 -20.01 -14.23
CA ILE A 13 26.62 -19.09 -13.15
C ILE A 13 25.21 -18.56 -13.41
N PHE A 14 24.26 -18.92 -12.54
CA PHE A 14 22.89 -18.43 -12.60
C PHE A 14 22.67 -17.35 -11.56
N THR A 15 22.00 -16.25 -11.96
CA THR A 15 21.50 -15.19 -11.05
C THR A 15 20.41 -15.77 -10.14
N CYS A 16 19.53 -16.60 -10.70
CA CYS A 16 18.53 -17.32 -9.97
C CYS A 16 18.79 -18.85 -9.99
N PRO A 17 19.27 -19.43 -8.90
CA PRO A 17 19.56 -20.86 -8.85
C PRO A 17 18.29 -21.73 -8.92
N LYS A 18 17.10 -21.18 -8.57
CA LYS A 18 15.82 -21.91 -8.58
C LYS A 18 15.34 -22.24 -10.00
N CYS A 19 15.35 -21.25 -10.90
CA CYS A 19 14.89 -21.43 -12.27
C CYS A 19 16.01 -21.46 -13.30
N LYS A 20 17.26 -21.30 -12.89
CA LYS A 20 18.43 -21.20 -13.77
C LYS A 20 18.25 -20.14 -14.86
N ASP A 21 17.80 -18.95 -14.43
CA ASP A 21 17.53 -17.76 -15.24
C ASP A 21 16.47 -17.92 -16.36
N THR A 22 15.74 -19.04 -16.40
CA THR A 22 14.63 -19.24 -17.34
C THR A 22 13.39 -18.40 -17.01
N GLY A 23 13.28 -17.91 -15.78
CA GLY A 23 12.10 -17.20 -15.27
C GLY A 23 10.91 -18.09 -14.93
N PHE A 24 10.97 -19.43 -15.18
CA PHE A 24 9.86 -20.35 -14.96
C PHE A 24 10.32 -21.63 -14.23
N ILE A 25 9.41 -22.18 -13.41
CA ILE A 25 9.54 -23.47 -12.76
C ILE A 25 8.23 -24.21 -13.00
N ASP A 26 8.27 -25.38 -13.64
CA ASP A 26 7.09 -26.21 -13.97
C ASP A 26 5.97 -25.42 -14.68
N GLY A 27 6.35 -24.54 -15.60
CA GLY A 27 5.41 -23.70 -16.36
C GLY A 27 4.80 -22.52 -15.57
N LYS A 28 5.20 -22.32 -14.32
CA LYS A 28 4.77 -21.19 -13.49
C LYS A 28 5.90 -20.15 -13.42
N PRO A 29 5.57 -18.82 -13.39
CA PRO A 29 6.56 -17.78 -13.21
C PRO A 29 7.35 -17.98 -11.91
N CYS A 30 8.67 -17.94 -12.02
CA CYS A 30 9.56 -17.95 -10.85
C CYS A 30 9.48 -16.61 -10.11
N GLU A 31 9.81 -16.63 -8.83
CA GLU A 31 9.84 -15.41 -8.00
C GLU A 31 10.79 -14.33 -8.58
N CYS A 32 11.92 -14.73 -9.15
CA CYS A 32 12.84 -13.79 -9.80
C CYS A 32 12.22 -13.07 -10.99
N LEU A 33 11.39 -13.76 -11.81
CA LEU A 33 10.67 -13.12 -12.92
C LEU A 33 9.59 -12.18 -12.39
N LYS A 34 8.84 -12.58 -11.37
CA LYS A 34 7.84 -11.71 -10.73
C LYS A 34 8.50 -10.45 -10.17
N ALA A 35 9.63 -10.60 -9.47
CA ALA A 35 10.39 -9.50 -8.93
C ALA A 35 10.85 -8.51 -10.01
N GLU A 36 11.34 -9.02 -11.14
CA GLU A 36 11.80 -8.16 -12.23
C GLU A 36 10.64 -7.44 -12.94
N VAL A 37 9.49 -8.11 -13.08
CA VAL A 37 8.27 -7.46 -13.62
C VAL A 37 7.81 -6.34 -12.70
N VAL A 38 7.76 -6.58 -11.38
CA VAL A 38 7.41 -5.54 -10.38
C VAL A 38 8.39 -4.37 -10.47
N ARG A 39 9.69 -4.64 -10.51
CA ARG A 39 10.73 -3.62 -10.64
C ARG A 39 10.55 -2.78 -11.91
N LEU A 40 10.27 -3.41 -13.06
CA LEU A 40 10.07 -2.73 -14.34
C LEU A 40 8.81 -1.84 -14.32
N LEU A 41 7.70 -2.34 -13.77
CA LEU A 41 6.47 -1.57 -13.62
C LEU A 41 6.68 -0.36 -12.70
N TYR A 42 7.34 -0.57 -11.56
CA TYR A 42 7.68 0.49 -10.63
C TYR A 42 8.62 1.53 -11.25
N SER A 43 9.69 1.10 -11.94
CA SER A 43 10.68 2.01 -12.54
C SER A 43 10.10 2.97 -13.58
N ARG A 44 8.94 2.63 -14.17
CA ARG A 44 8.24 3.42 -15.18
C ARG A 44 7.08 4.25 -14.62
N SER A 45 6.79 4.14 -13.33
CA SER A 45 5.67 4.83 -12.69
C SER A 45 6.11 6.16 -12.08
N GLU A 46 5.22 7.16 -12.06
CA GLU A 46 5.40 8.41 -11.32
C GLU A 46 5.58 8.16 -9.81
N LEU A 47 5.07 7.02 -9.32
CA LEU A 47 5.22 6.57 -7.95
C LEU A 47 6.69 6.43 -7.52
N LYS A 48 7.60 6.07 -8.45
CA LYS A 48 9.02 5.94 -8.14
C LYS A 48 9.61 7.20 -7.53
N GLU A 49 9.38 8.36 -8.18
CA GLU A 49 9.92 9.64 -7.71
C GLU A 49 9.33 10.05 -6.35
N ILE A 50 8.08 9.67 -6.08
CA ILE A 50 7.43 9.90 -4.79
C ILE A 50 8.10 9.05 -3.71
N LEU A 51 8.26 7.74 -3.94
CA LEU A 51 8.83 6.81 -2.96
C LEU A 51 10.33 7.05 -2.70
N GLU A 52 11.07 7.65 -3.65
CA GLU A 52 12.45 8.09 -3.41
C GLU A 52 12.52 9.23 -2.37
N ARG A 53 11.47 10.07 -2.28
CA ARG A 53 11.38 11.20 -1.35
C ARG A 53 10.62 10.89 -0.07
N GLU A 54 9.65 9.97 -0.14
CA GLU A 54 8.76 9.61 0.95
C GLU A 54 8.99 8.16 1.35
N ASN A 55 9.90 7.95 2.30
CA ASN A 55 10.32 6.65 2.81
C ASN A 55 10.79 6.78 4.26
N PHE A 56 11.08 5.67 4.95
CA PHE A 56 11.49 5.69 6.34
C PHE A 56 12.81 6.43 6.60
N ASP A 57 13.74 6.45 5.63
CA ASP A 57 15.01 7.17 5.77
C ASP A 57 14.83 8.69 5.77
N THR A 58 13.74 9.18 5.19
CA THR A 58 13.38 10.59 5.09
C THR A 58 12.25 10.99 6.05
N PHE A 59 11.82 10.07 6.92
CA PHE A 59 10.76 10.33 7.88
C PHE A 59 11.28 11.20 9.03
N GLU A 60 10.58 12.31 9.31
CA GLU A 60 10.98 13.30 10.32
C GLU A 60 10.08 13.20 11.56
N TYR A 61 10.55 12.53 12.60
CA TYR A 61 9.83 12.38 13.88
C TYR A 61 9.62 13.71 14.60
N ASP A 62 10.55 14.66 14.49
CA ASP A 62 10.51 15.98 15.13
C ASP A 62 9.32 16.85 14.68
N LEU A 63 8.63 16.43 13.62
CA LEU A 63 7.41 17.09 13.17
C LEU A 63 6.20 16.80 14.08
N TYR A 64 6.28 15.78 14.93
CA TYR A 64 5.23 15.40 15.87
C TYR A 64 5.60 15.90 17.27
N SER A 65 4.70 16.68 17.89
CA SER A 65 4.95 17.37 19.14
C SER A 65 4.51 16.53 20.34
N ASP A 66 5.30 16.57 21.41
CA ASP A 66 4.91 16.05 22.72
C ASP A 66 3.82 16.91 23.38
N ASP A 67 3.70 18.18 22.99
CA ASP A 67 2.71 19.11 23.53
C ASP A 67 1.29 18.86 22.98
N TYR A 68 1.16 18.19 21.84
CA TYR A 68 -0.14 17.83 21.27
C TYR A 68 -0.63 16.54 21.87
N ILE A 69 -1.51 16.64 22.86
CA ILE A 69 -2.13 15.48 23.54
C ILE A 69 -3.50 15.21 22.93
N ASP A 70 -3.73 13.97 22.49
CA ASP A 70 -5.04 13.56 22.00
C ASP A 70 -6.02 13.38 23.18
N PRO A 71 -7.17 14.06 23.17
CA PRO A 71 -8.11 14.03 24.30
C PRO A 71 -8.76 12.65 24.51
N ASP A 72 -8.83 11.81 23.49
CA ASP A 72 -9.48 10.50 23.56
C ASP A 72 -8.54 9.45 24.17
N THR A 73 -7.24 9.51 23.86
CA THR A 73 -6.26 8.50 24.26
C THR A 73 -5.33 8.97 25.39
N GLY A 74 -5.15 10.28 25.52
CA GLY A 74 -4.26 10.88 26.51
C GLY A 74 -2.76 10.77 26.18
N ILE A 75 -2.39 10.29 24.99
CA ILE A 75 -1.00 10.19 24.53
C ILE A 75 -0.63 11.37 23.64
N SER A 76 0.66 11.67 23.54
CA SER A 76 1.17 12.74 22.70
C SER A 76 1.19 12.32 21.21
N ALA A 77 1.29 13.32 20.32
CA ALA A 77 1.45 13.03 18.89
C ALA A 77 2.78 12.33 18.60
N ALA A 78 3.84 12.63 19.37
CA ALA A 78 5.13 11.96 19.25
C ALA A 78 5.03 10.49 19.68
N GLU A 79 4.45 10.18 20.84
CA GLU A 79 4.22 8.79 21.28
C GLU A 79 3.33 8.02 20.30
N ASN A 80 2.31 8.67 19.75
CA ASN A 80 1.42 8.04 18.78
C ASN A 80 2.15 7.65 17.50
N ILE A 81 2.97 8.57 16.95
CA ILE A 81 3.65 8.29 15.67
C ILE A 81 4.70 7.20 15.82
N ASP A 82 5.42 7.14 16.95
CA ASP A 82 6.35 6.07 17.25
C ASP A 82 5.64 4.71 17.22
N ALA A 83 4.52 4.59 17.92
CA ALA A 83 3.71 3.36 17.94
C ALA A 83 3.16 2.98 16.55
N VAL A 84 2.75 3.98 15.75
CA VAL A 84 2.26 3.75 14.38
C VAL A 84 3.39 3.29 13.46
N VAL A 85 4.57 3.90 13.54
CA VAL A 85 5.74 3.49 12.74
C VAL A 85 6.21 2.09 13.11
N ASP A 86 6.24 1.76 14.41
CA ASP A 86 6.55 0.41 14.88
C ASP A 86 5.56 -0.61 14.29
N HIS A 87 4.27 -0.26 14.24
CA HIS A 87 3.26 -1.13 13.62
C HIS A 87 3.47 -1.27 12.11
N CYS A 88 3.87 -0.20 11.41
CA CYS A 88 4.22 -0.28 9.98
C CYS A 88 5.39 -1.25 9.75
N HIS A 89 6.45 -1.17 10.57
CA HIS A 89 7.58 -2.11 10.49
C HIS A 89 7.16 -3.55 10.81
N TYR A 90 6.29 -3.74 11.81
CA TYR A 90 5.74 -5.07 12.12
C TYR A 90 4.97 -5.64 10.92
N PHE A 91 4.09 -4.85 10.30
CA PHE A 91 3.33 -5.24 9.10
C PHE A 91 4.27 -5.68 7.96
N ILE A 92 5.29 -4.88 7.65
CA ILE A 92 6.27 -5.16 6.59
C ILE A 92 7.09 -6.44 6.88
N ASN A 93 7.51 -6.64 8.11
CA ASN A 93 8.38 -7.76 8.50
C ASN A 93 7.62 -9.09 8.62
N ASN A 94 6.31 -9.04 8.71
CA ASN A 94 5.45 -10.20 8.81
C ASN A 94 4.49 -10.36 7.62
N PHE A 95 4.69 -9.60 6.55
CA PHE A 95 3.78 -9.52 5.40
C PHE A 95 3.53 -10.88 4.72
N ASP A 96 4.52 -11.76 4.71
CA ASP A 96 4.44 -13.11 4.17
C ASP A 96 4.00 -14.18 5.18
N LYS A 97 3.90 -13.82 6.47
CA LYS A 97 3.62 -14.75 7.57
C LYS A 97 2.21 -14.59 8.14
N THR A 98 1.73 -13.35 8.16
CA THR A 98 0.42 -13.00 8.74
C THR A 98 -0.38 -12.21 7.74
N PHE A 99 -1.68 -12.52 7.64
CA PHE A 99 -2.61 -11.71 6.88
C PHE A 99 -3.11 -10.59 7.77
N ASP A 100 -2.85 -9.34 7.37
CA ASP A 100 -3.34 -8.15 8.05
C ASP A 100 -3.70 -7.07 7.03
N ASN A 101 -4.59 -6.15 7.43
CA ASN A 101 -4.99 -4.97 6.67
C ASN A 101 -4.87 -3.75 7.57
N LEU A 102 -4.51 -2.60 7.00
CA LEU A 102 -4.33 -1.38 7.77
C LEU A 102 -5.33 -0.30 7.36
N LEU A 103 -5.88 0.41 8.34
CA LEU A 103 -6.73 1.58 8.13
C LEU A 103 -6.09 2.79 8.80
N PHE A 104 -5.42 3.63 8.02
CA PHE A 104 -4.90 4.92 8.48
C PHE A 104 -6.00 5.97 8.48
N TYR A 105 -6.27 6.58 9.63
CA TYR A 105 -7.29 7.59 9.75
C TYR A 105 -6.85 8.78 10.62
N GLY A 106 -7.45 9.95 10.38
CA GLY A 106 -7.12 11.18 11.09
C GLY A 106 -7.08 12.38 10.15
N ARG A 107 -6.89 13.58 10.69
CA ARG A 107 -6.95 14.83 9.93
C ARG A 107 -5.99 14.85 8.74
N ALA A 108 -6.32 15.69 7.74
CA ALA A 108 -5.40 15.93 6.62
C ALA A 108 -4.07 16.54 7.11
N GLY A 109 -2.98 16.21 6.41
CA GLY A 109 -1.66 16.76 6.74
C GLY A 109 -0.91 16.08 7.88
N THR A 110 -1.47 15.04 8.51
CA THR A 110 -0.84 14.35 9.66
C THR A 110 0.18 13.27 9.28
N GLY A 111 0.44 13.02 7.98
CA GLY A 111 1.49 12.09 7.54
C GLY A 111 1.00 10.70 7.09
N LYS A 112 -0.32 10.44 7.00
CA LYS A 112 -0.88 9.13 6.57
C LYS A 112 -0.31 8.65 5.24
N THR A 113 -0.42 9.46 4.19
CA THR A 113 0.09 9.14 2.84
C THR A 113 1.60 8.89 2.86
N PHE A 114 2.36 9.65 3.64
CA PHE A 114 3.81 9.45 3.77
C PHE A 114 4.15 8.06 4.32
N LEU A 115 3.50 7.63 5.41
CA LEU A 115 3.74 6.29 5.98
C LEU A 115 3.30 5.16 5.05
N ILE A 116 2.20 5.35 4.31
CA ILE A 116 1.75 4.41 3.29
C ILE A 116 2.79 4.28 2.18
N ASN A 117 3.41 5.40 1.76
CA ASN A 117 4.50 5.40 0.80
C ASN A 117 5.74 4.68 1.34
N CYS A 118 6.07 4.86 2.62
CA CYS A 118 7.14 4.08 3.27
C CYS A 118 6.89 2.56 3.17
N ILE A 119 5.67 2.11 3.49
CA ILE A 119 5.29 0.70 3.40
C ILE A 119 5.35 0.21 1.95
N ALA A 120 4.82 1.00 1.01
CA ALA A 120 4.81 0.65 -0.41
C ALA A 120 6.23 0.44 -0.94
N LYS A 121 7.16 1.35 -0.63
CA LYS A 121 8.58 1.25 -1.02
C LYS A 121 9.19 -0.05 -0.52
N GLU A 122 9.11 -0.31 0.77
CA GLU A 122 9.70 -1.49 1.39
C GLU A 122 9.17 -2.81 0.78
N LEU A 123 7.87 -2.89 0.52
CA LEU A 123 7.26 -4.09 -0.06
C LEU A 123 7.60 -4.25 -1.54
N ILE A 124 7.69 -3.16 -2.31
CA ILE A 124 8.16 -3.19 -3.70
C ILE A 124 9.62 -3.66 -3.77
N GLU A 125 10.50 -3.16 -2.89
CA GLU A 125 11.90 -3.58 -2.81
C GLU A 125 12.04 -5.06 -2.41
N LYS A 126 11.09 -5.58 -1.61
CA LYS A 126 10.95 -7.01 -1.31
C LYS A 126 10.25 -7.81 -2.43
N SER A 127 9.96 -7.17 -3.58
CA SER A 127 9.37 -7.80 -4.77
C SER A 127 7.90 -8.23 -4.63
N TYR A 128 7.16 -7.62 -3.71
CA TYR A 128 5.71 -7.79 -3.66
C TYR A 128 5.03 -6.91 -4.71
N SER A 129 3.95 -7.42 -5.30
CA SER A 129 3.12 -6.66 -6.22
C SER A 129 2.25 -5.66 -5.44
N VAL A 130 2.53 -4.37 -5.64
CA VAL A 130 1.79 -3.28 -4.98
C VAL A 130 1.03 -2.49 -6.03
N ILE A 131 -0.28 -2.33 -5.84
CA ILE A 131 -1.12 -1.42 -6.62
C ILE A 131 -1.50 -0.25 -5.69
N TYR A 132 -1.14 0.96 -6.11
CA TYR A 132 -1.43 2.20 -5.41
C TYR A 132 -2.41 3.04 -6.21
N LEU A 133 -3.58 3.30 -5.64
CA LEU A 133 -4.64 4.12 -6.24
C LEU A 133 -5.19 5.11 -5.20
N SER A 134 -5.46 6.33 -5.64
CA SER A 134 -6.37 7.18 -4.87
C SER A 134 -7.79 6.61 -4.93
N ALA A 135 -8.63 6.98 -3.97
CA ALA A 135 -10.03 6.55 -3.98
C ALA A 135 -10.73 6.94 -5.30
N VAL A 136 -10.47 8.14 -5.82
CA VAL A 136 -11.03 8.60 -7.10
C VAL A 136 -10.63 7.66 -8.24
N GLN A 137 -9.34 7.31 -8.33
CA GLN A 137 -8.83 6.41 -9.37
C GLN A 137 -9.44 5.01 -9.27
N LEU A 138 -9.57 4.49 -8.05
CA LEU A 138 -10.20 3.19 -7.82
C LEU A 138 -11.66 3.20 -8.26
N PHE A 139 -12.43 4.23 -7.86
CA PHE A 139 -13.85 4.30 -8.20
C PHE A 139 -14.07 4.49 -9.72
N ASP A 140 -13.22 5.26 -10.40
CA ASP A 140 -13.25 5.37 -11.87
C ASP A 140 -13.01 4.00 -12.53
N LEU A 141 -12.02 3.24 -12.03
CA LEU A 141 -11.71 1.90 -12.53
C LEU A 141 -12.86 0.90 -12.28
N LEU A 142 -13.45 0.93 -11.09
CA LEU A 142 -14.62 0.12 -10.73
C LEU A 142 -15.83 0.45 -11.62
N ALA A 143 -16.05 1.73 -11.90
CA ALA A 143 -17.13 2.18 -12.80
C ALA A 143 -16.89 1.69 -14.24
N ASP A 144 -15.69 1.85 -14.76
CA ASP A 144 -15.35 1.39 -16.12
C ASP A 144 -15.51 -0.13 -16.27
N TYR A 145 -15.05 -0.89 -15.29
CA TYR A 145 -15.22 -2.35 -15.25
C TYR A 145 -16.69 -2.75 -15.32
N SER A 146 -17.51 -2.14 -14.52
CA SER A 146 -18.91 -2.52 -14.36
C SER A 146 -19.78 -2.10 -15.54
N PHE A 147 -19.51 -0.95 -16.14
CA PHE A 147 -20.24 -0.47 -17.32
C PHE A 147 -19.64 -0.96 -18.64
N LYS A 148 -18.62 -1.84 -18.62
CA LYS A 148 -17.91 -2.33 -19.82
C LYS A 148 -17.47 -1.19 -20.75
N ARG A 149 -17.13 -0.04 -20.20
CA ARG A 149 -16.65 1.12 -20.95
C ARG A 149 -15.18 0.88 -21.32
N SER A 150 -14.95 0.46 -22.54
CA SER A 150 -13.63 0.05 -23.04
C SER A 150 -12.70 1.19 -23.46
N ASN A 151 -13.04 2.47 -23.22
CA ASN A 151 -12.42 3.51 -24.05
C ASN A 151 -11.87 4.80 -23.41
N THR A 152 -11.85 5.03 -22.10
CA THR A 152 -11.66 6.43 -21.67
C THR A 152 -10.68 6.77 -20.58
N THR A 153 -10.01 5.85 -19.89
CA THR A 153 -9.13 6.26 -18.77
C THR A 153 -7.66 5.93 -18.96
N ILE A 154 -6.80 6.80 -18.43
CA ILE A 154 -5.33 6.72 -18.41
C ILE A 154 -4.84 5.43 -17.71
N TYR A 155 -5.69 4.83 -16.87
CA TYR A 155 -5.42 3.60 -16.10
C TYR A 155 -5.72 2.29 -16.85
N ARG A 156 -5.75 2.32 -18.19
CA ARG A 156 -5.98 1.17 -19.08
C ARG A 156 -5.09 -0.06 -18.84
N GLN A 157 -4.14 0.03 -17.93
CA GLN A 157 -3.16 -1.03 -17.70
C GLN A 157 -3.48 -1.91 -16.48
N ILE A 158 -4.42 -1.51 -15.61
CA ILE A 158 -4.81 -2.29 -14.43
C ILE A 158 -6.17 -2.91 -14.68
N SER A 159 -6.23 -4.23 -14.73
CA SER A 159 -7.48 -4.98 -14.77
C SER A 159 -8.07 -5.17 -13.37
N PHE A 160 -9.38 -5.41 -13.28
CA PHE A 160 -10.01 -5.74 -12.00
C PHE A 160 -9.41 -7.02 -11.38
N ASP A 161 -9.02 -7.99 -12.20
CA ASP A 161 -8.36 -9.22 -11.75
C ASP A 161 -6.99 -8.92 -11.10
N GLU A 162 -6.24 -7.96 -11.63
CA GLU A 162 -4.98 -7.51 -11.01
C GLU A 162 -5.20 -6.83 -9.66
N LEU A 163 -6.27 -6.02 -9.51
CA LEU A 163 -6.65 -5.47 -8.21
C LEU A 163 -6.93 -6.55 -7.17
N LEU A 164 -7.60 -7.64 -7.59
CA LEU A 164 -7.91 -8.74 -6.69
C LEU A 164 -6.70 -9.58 -6.34
N ARG A 165 -5.70 -9.70 -7.23
CA ARG A 165 -4.57 -10.63 -7.11
C ARG A 165 -3.28 -10.00 -6.59
N CYS A 166 -3.10 -8.68 -6.69
CA CYS A 166 -1.88 -8.04 -6.18
C CYS A 166 -1.69 -8.35 -4.69
N ASP A 167 -0.44 -8.41 -4.24
CA ASP A 167 -0.14 -8.75 -2.86
C ASP A 167 -0.61 -7.66 -1.90
N LEU A 168 -0.41 -6.39 -2.27
CA LEU A 168 -0.90 -5.24 -1.54
C LEU A 168 -1.70 -4.31 -2.46
N LEU A 169 -2.92 -3.96 -2.05
CA LEU A 169 -3.70 -2.86 -2.62
C LEU A 169 -3.68 -1.69 -1.65
N ILE A 170 -3.32 -0.51 -2.14
CA ILE A 170 -3.38 0.74 -1.39
C ILE A 170 -4.49 1.61 -1.97
N ILE A 171 -5.40 2.04 -1.11
CA ILE A 171 -6.51 2.97 -1.41
C ILE A 171 -6.28 4.22 -0.59
N ASP A 172 -5.74 5.26 -1.22
CA ASP A 172 -5.41 6.51 -0.54
C ASP A 172 -6.56 7.53 -0.63
N ASP A 173 -6.77 8.26 0.47
CA ASP A 173 -7.80 9.30 0.63
C ASP A 173 -9.24 8.82 0.38
N LEU A 174 -9.60 7.64 0.92
CA LEU A 174 -10.98 7.14 0.86
C LEU A 174 -11.94 8.15 1.50
N GLY A 175 -12.98 8.50 0.76
CA GLY A 175 -13.97 9.50 1.15
C GLY A 175 -13.94 10.77 0.33
N THR A 176 -12.96 10.97 -0.52
CA THR A 176 -12.85 12.14 -1.43
C THR A 176 -13.56 11.90 -2.77
N GLU A 177 -13.87 10.67 -3.10
CA GLU A 177 -14.55 10.28 -4.34
C GLU A 177 -16.04 10.64 -4.34
N MET A 178 -16.60 10.74 -5.54
CA MET A 178 -18.05 10.78 -5.73
C MET A 178 -18.57 9.35 -5.79
N SER A 179 -19.15 8.88 -4.68
CA SER A 179 -19.72 7.54 -4.60
C SER A 179 -21.20 7.51 -4.98
N ASN A 180 -21.64 6.38 -5.46
CA ASN A 180 -23.03 6.01 -5.65
C ASN A 180 -23.22 4.54 -5.25
N SER A 181 -24.44 4.08 -5.06
CA SER A 181 -24.75 2.72 -4.59
C SER A 181 -24.11 1.62 -5.42
N PHE A 182 -23.86 1.87 -6.68
CA PHE A 182 -23.22 0.93 -7.60
C PHE A 182 -21.71 0.83 -7.35
N THR A 183 -21.01 1.98 -7.29
CA THR A 183 -19.56 2.01 -7.02
C THR A 183 -19.24 1.54 -5.60
N GLU A 184 -20.11 1.82 -4.64
CA GLU A 184 -20.00 1.28 -3.27
C GLU A 184 -20.16 -0.24 -3.24
N SER A 185 -21.12 -0.80 -4.00
CA SER A 185 -21.23 -2.25 -4.13
C SER A 185 -19.96 -2.87 -4.74
N SER A 186 -19.39 -2.24 -5.77
CA SER A 186 -18.16 -2.73 -6.40
C SER A 186 -16.95 -2.63 -5.47
N LEU A 187 -16.87 -1.58 -4.64
CA LEU A 187 -15.85 -1.47 -3.60
C LEU A 187 -16.00 -2.59 -2.58
N PHE A 188 -17.24 -2.83 -2.10
CA PHE A 188 -17.51 -3.93 -1.18
C PHE A 188 -17.06 -5.27 -1.75
N ASP A 189 -17.41 -5.57 -3.00
CA ASP A 189 -17.04 -6.82 -3.66
C ASP A 189 -15.52 -6.95 -3.77
N CYS A 190 -14.82 -5.87 -4.16
CA CYS A 190 -13.37 -5.85 -4.23
C CYS A 190 -12.72 -6.14 -2.85
N LEU A 191 -13.12 -5.43 -1.80
CA LEU A 191 -12.58 -5.63 -0.47
C LEU A 191 -12.90 -7.02 0.08
N ASN A 192 -14.12 -7.52 -0.16
CA ASN A 192 -14.55 -8.83 0.30
C ASN A 192 -13.78 -9.97 -0.39
N GLU A 193 -13.59 -9.90 -1.72
CA GLU A 193 -12.80 -10.89 -2.46
C GLU A 193 -11.36 -10.91 -1.97
N ARG A 194 -10.75 -9.75 -1.73
CA ARG A 194 -9.39 -9.68 -1.21
C ARG A 194 -9.27 -10.28 0.20
N LEU A 195 -10.26 -10.04 1.07
CA LEU A 195 -10.33 -10.68 2.39
C LEU A 195 -10.42 -12.21 2.29
N ILE A 196 -11.28 -12.74 1.41
CA ILE A 196 -11.44 -14.18 1.19
C ILE A 196 -10.12 -14.80 0.71
N HIS A 197 -9.39 -14.10 -0.16
CA HIS A 197 -8.12 -14.56 -0.70
C HIS A 197 -6.90 -14.19 0.16
N GLN A 198 -7.12 -13.64 1.35
CA GLN A 198 -6.05 -13.18 2.27
C GLN A 198 -5.03 -12.27 1.56
N LYS A 199 -5.52 -11.32 0.76
CA LYS A 199 -4.71 -10.31 0.09
C LYS A 199 -4.79 -8.99 0.85
N SER A 200 -3.66 -8.52 1.33
CA SER A 200 -3.56 -7.33 2.19
C SER A 200 -4.01 -6.05 1.49
N THR A 201 -4.74 -5.22 2.22
CA THR A 201 -5.20 -3.92 1.74
C THR A 201 -4.88 -2.84 2.78
N ILE A 202 -4.36 -1.72 2.33
CA ILE A 202 -4.18 -0.50 3.13
C ILE A 202 -5.17 0.54 2.65
N ILE A 203 -5.88 1.16 3.58
CA ILE A 203 -6.79 2.27 3.30
C ILE A 203 -6.33 3.48 4.11
N SER A 204 -6.30 4.66 3.50
CA SER A 204 -6.24 5.92 4.23
C SER A 204 -7.54 6.70 4.11
N THR A 205 -7.87 7.48 5.12
CA THR A 205 -9.01 8.38 5.12
C THR A 205 -8.77 9.59 6.03
N ASN A 206 -9.37 10.72 5.65
CA ASN A 206 -9.41 11.91 6.51
C ASN A 206 -10.60 11.91 7.47
N PHE A 207 -11.50 10.95 7.34
CA PHE A 207 -12.64 10.77 8.23
C PHE A 207 -12.25 10.09 9.53
N SER A 208 -12.94 10.43 10.61
CA SER A 208 -13.01 9.59 11.80
C SER A 208 -13.76 8.29 11.49
N LEU A 209 -13.62 7.28 12.36
CA LEU A 209 -14.38 6.03 12.20
C LEU A 209 -15.88 6.24 12.21
N GLN A 210 -16.37 7.25 12.96
CA GLN A 210 -17.80 7.60 13.01
C GLN A 210 -18.27 8.22 11.69
N GLU A 211 -17.48 9.14 11.10
CA GLU A 211 -17.80 9.74 9.81
C GLU A 211 -17.73 8.71 8.68
N LEU A 212 -16.77 7.77 8.75
CA LEU A 212 -16.67 6.67 7.79
C LEU A 212 -17.92 5.78 7.84
N GLN A 213 -18.42 5.48 9.05
CA GLN A 213 -19.66 4.73 9.24
C GLN A 213 -20.89 5.46 8.69
N GLN A 214 -20.92 6.79 8.77
CA GLN A 214 -22.03 7.58 8.22
C GLN A 214 -21.99 7.71 6.71
N LYS A 215 -20.78 7.71 6.13
CA LYS A 215 -20.59 7.88 4.68
C LYS A 215 -20.85 6.61 3.90
N TYR A 216 -20.37 5.46 4.39
CA TYR A 216 -20.49 4.18 3.69
C TYR A 216 -21.55 3.29 4.29
N GLU A 217 -22.14 2.42 3.46
CA GLU A 217 -23.08 1.41 3.92
C GLU A 217 -22.48 0.56 5.06
N GLU A 218 -23.32 0.16 6.00
CA GLU A 218 -22.93 -0.63 7.19
C GLU A 218 -22.06 -1.85 6.82
N ARG A 219 -22.32 -2.49 5.69
CA ARG A 219 -21.55 -3.64 5.23
C ARG A 219 -20.08 -3.31 4.87
N ILE A 220 -19.81 -2.13 4.28
CA ILE A 220 -18.45 -1.67 3.97
C ILE A 220 -17.75 -1.31 5.27
N PHE A 221 -18.41 -0.51 6.12
CA PHE A 221 -17.84 -0.13 7.42
C PHE A 221 -17.54 -1.35 8.28
N SER A 222 -18.45 -2.31 8.39
CA SER A 222 -18.24 -3.54 9.15
C SER A 222 -17.04 -4.35 8.63
N ARG A 223 -16.84 -4.41 7.31
CA ARG A 223 -15.67 -5.08 6.72
C ARG A 223 -14.36 -4.36 7.04
N THR A 224 -14.35 -3.04 6.94
CA THR A 224 -13.14 -2.25 7.25
C THR A 224 -12.87 -2.20 8.75
N ALA A 225 -13.85 -1.93 9.57
CA ALA A 225 -13.66 -1.86 11.03
C ALA A 225 -13.38 -3.22 11.67
N GLY A 226 -13.94 -4.33 11.12
CA GLY A 226 -13.77 -5.66 11.69
C GLY A 226 -12.56 -6.46 11.21
N ASN A 227 -11.93 -6.04 10.09
CA ASN A 227 -10.85 -6.80 9.47
C ASN A 227 -9.58 -5.96 9.20
N TYR A 228 -9.55 -4.72 9.64
CA TYR A 228 -8.41 -3.82 9.48
C TYR A 228 -7.93 -3.36 10.84
N THR A 229 -6.62 -3.30 11.00
CA THR A 229 -6.00 -2.67 12.17
C THR A 229 -6.09 -1.15 12.02
N PRO A 230 -6.85 -0.46 12.89
CA PRO A 230 -7.03 0.98 12.79
C PRO A 230 -5.83 1.71 13.37
N LEU A 231 -5.19 2.57 12.59
CA LEU A 231 -4.05 3.40 12.98
C LEU A 231 -4.47 4.87 12.93
N LYS A 232 -4.79 5.45 14.09
CA LYS A 232 -5.09 6.88 14.24
C LYS A 232 -3.79 7.67 14.15
N ILE A 233 -3.72 8.66 13.25
CA ILE A 233 -2.62 9.61 13.22
C ILE A 233 -3.18 11.00 13.51
N PHE A 234 -2.62 11.66 14.53
CA PHE A 234 -3.03 12.98 14.97
C PHE A 234 -1.82 13.88 15.22
N GLY A 235 -2.06 15.16 15.31
CA GLY A 235 -1.04 16.20 15.46
C GLY A 235 -1.34 17.39 14.56
N ASP A 236 -0.35 18.27 14.44
CA ASP A 236 -0.41 19.44 13.57
C ASP A 236 -0.36 19.05 12.09
N ASP A 237 -0.81 19.96 11.22
CA ASP A 237 -0.60 19.80 9.78
C ASP A 237 0.89 20.00 9.46
N ILE A 238 1.57 18.89 9.13
CA ILE A 238 3.00 18.84 8.82
C ILE A 238 3.35 19.72 7.62
N ARG A 239 2.46 19.83 6.63
CA ARG A 239 2.68 20.66 5.44
C ARG A 239 2.76 22.13 5.82
N ILE A 240 1.95 22.56 6.81
CA ILE A 240 1.97 23.91 7.35
C ILE A 240 3.23 24.09 8.21
N LYS A 241 3.52 23.15 9.10
CA LYS A 241 4.68 23.20 10.00
C LYS A 241 5.99 23.36 9.21
N LYS A 242 6.19 22.57 8.16
CA LYS A 242 7.38 22.68 7.27
C LYS A 242 7.52 24.05 6.58
N LYS A 243 6.44 24.77 6.34
CA LYS A 243 6.49 26.13 5.71
C LYS A 243 6.92 27.21 6.68
N PHE A 244 6.70 27.02 7.97
CA PHE A 244 6.97 28.03 9.01
C PHE A 244 8.21 27.72 9.86
N THR A 245 8.86 26.58 9.65
CA THR A 245 10.11 26.18 10.33
C THR A 245 11.36 26.52 9.50
N ILE A 246 11.31 27.67 8.77
CA ILE A 246 12.46 28.24 8.05
C ILE A 246 13.09 29.32 8.90
#